data_b4a969767055170301b0911e999cbd10
#
_entry.id   b4a969767055170301b0911e999cbd10
#
_cell.length_a   1.000
_cell.length_b   1.000
_cell.length_c   1.000
_cell.angle_alpha   90.00
_cell.angle_beta   90.00
_cell.angle_gamma   90.00
#
_symmetry.space_group_name_H-M   'P 1'
#
loop_
_entity.id
_entity.type
_entity.pdbx_description
1 polymer ?
#
loop_
_entity_poly.entity_id
_entity_poly.type
_entity_poly.pdbx_seq_one_letter_code
_entity_poly.pdbx_strand_id
1 'polypeptide(L)'
;MANRIIGVLAAVAVFLLGGLQARSETIPATDARVSYIGRTLSDNGSVSFDWTGVYLKVRFEGSSLSIRLSDSKKNYYNVWIDSSMDKAPDQVVATFGNDSTITLFSTPRRKAKQAHQIILQKRTEGSQGRTTFHEFVTDGVFVQADGPSERVIEFIGDSYTCGYGTEASNKERFSPETENQNLTYACAAARYFGAEHIVMAHSGMGIARNYNGKVTEDNMTARYLNTFDSAESPAWKPSEAGLKPDITVIYLGTNDFSTGMQPAQRVFVKNYIQLLKEIKEFYGEEHPVLCMVPKHDILMLEYIKKAVDTCSLPGVHFLALSPSVHNNEEDMGADGHPNYSGHKKIAYTVIPCISTITGWELSTNPIQ
;
A
#
# COMPACT_ATOMS: atom_id res chain seq x y z
N MET A 1 -34.59 50.01 73.20
CA MET A 1 -34.54 48.52 73.00
C MET A 1 -34.68 48.26 71.51
N ALA A 2 -33.59 47.99 70.82
CA ALA A 2 -33.56 47.83 69.36
C ALA A 2 -33.26 46.35 69.05
N ASN A 3 -34.24 45.69 68.48
CA ASN A 3 -34.09 44.29 67.99
C ASN A 3 -33.38 44.31 66.64
N ARG A 4 -32.21 43.75 66.56
CA ARG A 4 -31.51 43.45 65.30
C ARG A 4 -31.94 42.04 64.82
N ILE A 5 -32.59 42.02 63.66
CA ILE A 5 -32.88 40.80 62.92
C ILE A 5 -31.66 40.55 62.01
N ILE A 6 -30.98 39.43 62.22
CA ILE A 6 -29.88 38.95 61.38
C ILE A 6 -30.51 38.05 60.29
N GLY A 7 -30.49 38.54 59.05
CA GLY A 7 -30.91 37.74 57.91
C GLY A 7 -29.74 36.91 57.42
N VAL A 8 -29.91 35.57 57.48
CA VAL A 8 -28.96 34.61 56.86
C VAL A 8 -29.33 34.48 55.39
N LEU A 9 -28.47 34.96 54.50
CA LEU A 9 -28.53 34.71 53.07
C LEU A 9 -27.89 33.33 52.80
N ALA A 10 -28.71 32.32 52.49
CA ALA A 10 -28.27 31.06 52.00
C ALA A 10 -27.96 31.19 50.48
N ALA A 11 -26.67 31.17 50.13
CA ALA A 11 -26.25 31.10 48.73
C ALA A 11 -26.41 29.63 48.23
N VAL A 12 -27.38 29.41 47.36
CA VAL A 12 -27.55 28.10 46.67
C VAL A 12 -26.55 28.10 45.51
N ALA A 13 -25.43 27.36 45.66
CA ALA A 13 -24.52 27.06 44.60
C ALA A 13 -25.15 25.98 43.69
N VAL A 14 -25.67 26.40 42.54
CA VAL A 14 -26.10 25.46 41.48
C VAL A 14 -24.86 24.95 40.81
N PHE A 15 -24.41 23.78 41.19
CA PHE A 15 -23.44 22.99 40.43
C PHE A 15 -24.12 22.52 39.12
N LEU A 16 -23.88 23.22 38.02
CA LEU A 16 -24.15 22.72 36.69
C LEU A 16 -23.14 21.55 36.45
N LEU A 17 -23.55 20.33 36.81
CA LEU A 17 -22.97 19.10 36.29
C LEU A 17 -23.29 19.07 34.80
N GLY A 18 -22.46 19.71 34.00
CA GLY A 18 -22.41 19.52 32.55
C GLY A 18 -22.07 18.05 32.33
N GLY A 19 -23.09 17.22 32.14
CA GLY A 19 -22.89 15.84 31.68
C GLY A 19 -22.13 15.93 30.36
N LEU A 20 -20.88 15.42 30.34
CA LEU A 20 -20.20 15.12 29.09
C LEU A 20 -21.09 14.09 28.38
N GLN A 21 -21.99 14.56 27.52
CA GLN A 21 -22.62 13.69 26.53
C GLN A 21 -21.47 13.07 25.73
N ALA A 22 -21.37 11.76 25.74
CA ALA A 22 -20.50 11.03 24.86
C ALA A 22 -20.86 11.46 23.43
N ARG A 23 -19.99 12.26 22.81
CA ARG A 23 -20.21 12.83 21.48
C ARG A 23 -19.74 11.77 20.50
N SER A 24 -20.66 11.03 19.89
CA SER A 24 -20.36 10.17 18.76
C SER A 24 -20.23 11.04 17.51
N GLU A 25 -19.18 10.80 16.73
CA GLU A 25 -18.97 11.45 15.43
C GLU A 25 -18.90 10.40 14.33
N THR A 26 -19.60 10.71 13.23
CA THR A 26 -19.53 9.93 11.98
C THR A 26 -19.01 10.87 10.89
N ILE A 27 -18.03 10.43 10.13
CA ILE A 27 -17.48 11.15 8.99
C ILE A 27 -17.52 10.27 7.72
N PRO A 28 -17.77 10.87 6.54
CA PRO A 28 -17.65 10.13 5.29
C PRO A 28 -16.21 9.70 5.04
N ALA A 29 -16.00 8.66 4.28
CA ALA A 29 -14.64 8.17 3.96
C ALA A 29 -13.80 9.22 3.21
N THR A 30 -14.43 10.18 2.56
CA THR A 30 -13.78 11.31 1.86
C THR A 30 -13.43 12.50 2.75
N ASP A 31 -13.66 12.40 4.09
CA ASP A 31 -13.30 13.49 5.01
C ASP A 31 -11.80 13.79 4.98
N ALA A 32 -11.43 15.06 4.89
CA ALA A 32 -10.04 15.48 4.76
C ALA A 32 -9.13 15.12 5.95
N ARG A 33 -9.72 14.72 7.08
CA ARG A 33 -8.98 14.23 8.25
C ARG A 33 -8.48 12.78 8.08
N VAL A 34 -8.96 12.06 7.06
CA VAL A 34 -8.48 10.72 6.70
C VAL A 34 -7.43 10.86 5.59
N SER A 35 -6.23 10.35 5.80
CA SER A 35 -5.15 10.40 4.83
C SER A 35 -5.04 9.05 4.11
N TYR A 36 -5.23 9.03 2.78
CA TYR A 36 -5.07 7.85 1.95
C TYR A 36 -3.75 7.88 1.18
N ILE A 37 -3.10 6.74 1.06
CA ILE A 37 -1.88 6.55 0.27
C ILE A 37 -2.10 5.40 -0.71
N GLY A 38 -1.87 5.66 -1.99
CA GLY A 38 -2.13 4.75 -3.11
C GLY A 38 -3.23 5.27 -4.05
N ARG A 39 -3.58 4.49 -5.07
CA ARG A 39 -4.62 4.87 -6.03
C ARG A 39 -6.00 4.59 -5.47
N THR A 40 -6.80 5.63 -5.35
CA THR A 40 -8.18 5.57 -4.86
C THR A 40 -9.11 6.38 -5.75
N LEU A 41 -10.39 6.06 -5.72
CA LEU A 41 -11.45 6.85 -6.35
C LEU A 41 -12.44 7.31 -5.29
N SER A 42 -12.59 8.63 -5.18
CA SER A 42 -13.60 9.24 -4.31
C SER A 42 -14.88 9.49 -5.09
N ASP A 43 -16.00 9.01 -4.58
CA ASP A 43 -17.33 9.21 -5.15
C ASP A 43 -18.40 9.26 -4.06
N ASN A 44 -19.23 10.31 -4.07
CA ASN A 44 -20.39 10.46 -3.19
C ASN A 44 -20.12 10.17 -1.70
N GLY A 45 -18.99 10.66 -1.17
CA GLY A 45 -18.60 10.47 0.23
C GLY A 45 -17.89 9.14 0.51
N SER A 46 -17.78 8.23 -0.46
CA SER A 46 -17.10 6.95 -0.36
C SER A 46 -15.75 6.98 -1.05
N VAL A 47 -14.85 6.09 -0.64
CA VAL A 47 -13.52 5.89 -1.25
C VAL A 47 -13.34 4.43 -1.63
N SER A 48 -13.11 4.18 -2.93
CA SER A 48 -12.92 2.84 -3.50
C SER A 48 -11.48 2.63 -3.94
N PHE A 49 -10.96 1.41 -3.76
CA PHE A 49 -9.65 0.99 -4.22
C PHE A 49 -9.54 -0.54 -4.28
N ASP A 50 -8.60 -1.06 -5.06
CA ASP A 50 -8.32 -2.50 -5.13
C ASP A 50 -6.83 -2.84 -5.25
N TRP A 51 -5.97 -1.93 -5.70
CA TRP A 51 -4.53 -2.18 -5.72
C TRP A 51 -4.00 -2.62 -4.35
N THR A 52 -3.08 -3.56 -4.37
CA THR A 52 -2.41 -4.04 -3.15
C THR A 52 -1.64 -2.91 -2.46
N GLY A 53 -1.49 -2.99 -1.15
CA GLY A 53 -0.69 -2.03 -0.40
C GLY A 53 -1.29 -0.64 -0.22
N VAL A 54 -2.47 -0.35 -0.76
CA VAL A 54 -3.20 0.89 -0.44
C VAL A 54 -3.49 0.94 1.05
N TYR A 55 -3.22 2.08 1.68
CA TYR A 55 -3.46 2.26 3.11
C TYR A 55 -3.98 3.64 3.46
N LEU A 56 -4.54 3.74 4.64
CA LEU A 56 -5.00 5.00 5.22
C LEU A 56 -4.49 5.20 6.64
N LYS A 57 -4.48 6.46 7.06
CA LYS A 57 -4.26 6.90 8.42
C LYS A 57 -5.50 7.65 8.89
N VAL A 58 -6.05 7.27 10.04
CA VAL A 58 -7.16 7.97 10.70
C VAL A 58 -6.83 8.18 12.16
N ARG A 59 -7.15 9.38 12.69
CA ARG A 59 -6.85 9.76 14.07
C ARG A 59 -8.11 10.26 14.77
N PHE A 60 -8.31 9.84 16.02
CA PHE A 60 -9.49 10.17 16.79
C PHE A 60 -9.21 10.20 18.29
N GLU A 61 -10.05 10.90 19.02
CA GLU A 61 -10.13 10.86 20.50
C GLU A 61 -11.44 10.18 20.88
N GLY A 62 -11.35 8.97 21.42
CA GLY A 62 -12.51 8.14 21.73
C GLY A 62 -12.11 6.79 22.28
N SER A 63 -13.11 5.97 22.64
CA SER A 63 -12.87 4.61 23.12
C SER A 63 -13.17 3.53 22.07
N SER A 64 -13.67 3.94 20.89
CA SER A 64 -13.96 3.02 19.80
C SER A 64 -13.82 3.72 18.43
N LEU A 65 -13.41 2.94 17.43
CA LEU A 65 -13.44 3.30 16.02
C LEU A 65 -13.98 2.12 15.22
N SER A 66 -14.95 2.40 14.38
CA SER A 66 -15.48 1.44 13.40
C SER A 66 -15.48 2.04 12.01
N ILE A 67 -15.45 1.18 10.99
CA ILE A 67 -15.58 1.53 9.59
C ILE A 67 -16.75 0.78 8.96
N ARG A 68 -17.60 1.48 8.20
CA ARG A 68 -18.61 0.87 7.34
C ARG A 68 -18.08 0.78 5.92
N LEU A 69 -18.18 -0.40 5.34
CA LEU A 69 -17.58 -0.71 4.05
C LEU A 69 -18.41 -1.73 3.26
N SER A 70 -18.13 -1.82 1.97
CA SER A 70 -18.47 -2.94 1.10
C SER A 70 -17.24 -3.50 0.42
N ASP A 71 -17.29 -4.79 0.05
CA ASP A 71 -16.20 -5.45 -0.65
C ASP A 71 -16.79 -6.40 -1.71
N SER A 72 -16.23 -6.38 -2.92
CA SER A 72 -16.72 -7.19 -4.01
C SER A 72 -16.42 -8.69 -3.87
N LYS A 73 -15.41 -9.02 -3.04
CA LYS A 73 -15.01 -10.38 -2.65
C LYS A 73 -14.56 -10.37 -1.19
N LYS A 74 -13.50 -11.11 -0.84
CA LYS A 74 -12.91 -11.15 0.49
C LYS A 74 -11.49 -10.63 0.43
N ASN A 75 -11.22 -9.54 1.14
CA ASN A 75 -9.89 -8.98 1.30
C ASN A 75 -9.41 -9.08 2.74
N TYR A 76 -8.11 -8.87 2.96
CA TYR A 76 -7.49 -8.84 4.28
C TYR A 76 -6.71 -7.54 4.45
N TYR A 77 -6.73 -7.03 5.70
CA TYR A 77 -6.09 -5.77 6.07
C TYR A 77 -5.25 -5.93 7.32
N ASN A 78 -4.04 -5.39 7.30
CA ASN A 78 -3.24 -5.13 8.48
C ASN A 78 -3.77 -3.89 9.19
N VAL A 79 -3.85 -3.92 10.51
CA VAL A 79 -4.26 -2.79 11.36
C VAL A 79 -3.18 -2.54 12.39
N TRP A 80 -2.67 -1.32 12.45
CA TRP A 80 -1.77 -0.84 13.49
C TRP A 80 -2.47 0.21 14.35
N ILE A 81 -2.33 0.08 15.67
CA ILE A 81 -2.95 0.93 16.68
C ILE A 81 -1.85 1.65 17.44
N ASP A 82 -1.75 2.97 17.30
CA ASP A 82 -0.71 3.78 17.96
C ASP A 82 0.72 3.28 17.71
N SER A 83 0.91 2.59 16.60
CA SER A 83 2.16 1.97 16.20
C SER A 83 2.42 2.18 14.70
N SER A 84 3.53 1.69 14.20
CA SER A 84 4.00 1.90 12.82
C SER A 84 4.09 0.59 12.05
N MET A 85 4.09 0.67 10.70
CA MET A 85 4.05 -0.48 9.80
C MET A 85 5.35 -1.31 9.79
N ASP A 86 6.40 -0.89 10.51
CA ASP A 86 7.61 -1.66 10.77
C ASP A 86 7.44 -2.71 11.88
N LYS A 87 6.36 -2.62 12.64
CA LYS A 87 5.96 -3.62 13.64
C LYS A 87 5.01 -4.65 13.05
N ALA A 88 4.87 -5.77 13.74
CA ALA A 88 3.76 -6.67 13.46
C ALA A 88 2.43 -5.92 13.63
N PRO A 89 1.42 -6.15 12.77
CA PRO A 89 0.11 -5.53 12.95
C PRO A 89 -0.53 -5.99 14.26
N ASP A 90 -1.25 -5.07 14.92
CA ASP A 90 -1.99 -5.40 16.15
C ASP A 90 -3.13 -6.38 15.88
N GLN A 91 -3.69 -6.33 14.67
CA GLN A 91 -4.69 -7.27 14.19
C GLN A 91 -4.71 -7.36 12.67
N VAL A 92 -5.28 -8.46 12.17
CA VAL A 92 -5.64 -8.62 10.76
C VAL A 92 -7.15 -8.73 10.67
N VAL A 93 -7.78 -7.91 9.86
CA VAL A 93 -9.22 -7.93 9.64
C VAL A 93 -9.54 -8.41 8.22
N ALA A 94 -10.63 -9.19 8.09
CA ALA A 94 -11.17 -9.58 6.80
C ALA A 94 -12.36 -8.70 6.45
N THR A 95 -12.44 -8.29 5.18
CA THR A 95 -13.57 -7.51 4.64
C THR A 95 -14.34 -8.37 3.64
N PHE A 96 -15.63 -8.25 3.63
CA PHE A 96 -16.50 -8.94 2.69
C PHE A 96 -17.92 -8.35 2.69
N GLY A 97 -18.66 -8.60 1.61
CA GLY A 97 -20.07 -8.27 1.52
C GLY A 97 -20.39 -6.81 1.16
N ASN A 98 -21.67 -6.55 0.97
CA ASN A 98 -22.11 -5.29 0.39
C ASN A 98 -22.34 -4.16 1.39
N ASP A 99 -22.42 -4.44 2.68
CA ASP A 99 -22.57 -3.45 3.74
C ASP A 99 -22.19 -4.10 5.08
N SER A 100 -20.96 -3.86 5.49
CA SER A 100 -20.39 -4.42 6.72
C SER A 100 -19.83 -3.31 7.59
N THR A 101 -19.94 -3.47 8.90
CA THR A 101 -19.28 -2.60 9.88
C THR A 101 -18.25 -3.40 10.64
N ILE A 102 -17.00 -2.93 10.60
CA ILE A 102 -15.88 -3.57 11.31
C ILE A 102 -15.38 -2.61 12.39
N THR A 103 -15.26 -3.12 13.60
CA THR A 103 -14.61 -2.38 14.70
C THR A 103 -13.11 -2.55 14.61
N LEU A 104 -12.40 -1.45 14.37
CA LEU A 104 -10.94 -1.41 14.26
C LEU A 104 -10.26 -1.18 15.61
N PHE A 105 -10.95 -0.52 16.53
CA PHE A 105 -10.45 -0.20 17.86
C PHE A 105 -11.58 -0.22 18.89
N SER A 106 -11.31 -0.78 20.07
CA SER A 106 -12.19 -0.70 21.23
C SER A 106 -11.40 -0.81 22.52
N THR A 107 -11.62 0.11 23.46
CA THR A 107 -10.99 0.14 24.78
C THR A 107 -11.99 0.62 25.85
N PRO A 108 -11.80 0.30 27.16
CA PRO A 108 -12.63 0.88 28.21
C PRO A 108 -12.58 2.41 28.23
N ARG A 109 -13.73 3.07 28.35
CA ARG A 109 -13.89 4.56 28.32
C ARG A 109 -12.93 5.33 29.24
N ARG A 110 -12.46 4.75 30.34
CA ARG A 110 -11.46 5.37 31.22
C ARG A 110 -10.12 5.67 30.53
N LYS A 111 -9.85 5.04 29.38
CA LYS A 111 -8.66 5.24 28.55
C LYS A 111 -8.93 6.16 27.32
N ALA A 112 -10.16 6.63 27.16
CA ALA A 112 -10.63 7.39 26.00
C ALA A 112 -10.15 8.85 25.92
N LYS A 113 -9.23 9.28 26.80
CA LYS A 113 -8.74 10.67 26.85
C LYS A 113 -7.51 10.92 25.97
N GLN A 114 -6.97 9.88 25.34
CA GLN A 114 -5.79 9.96 24.49
C GLN A 114 -6.21 9.85 23.04
N ALA A 115 -5.60 10.67 22.18
CA ALA A 115 -5.76 10.52 20.75
C ALA A 115 -5.12 9.20 20.28
N HIS A 116 -5.84 8.45 19.48
CA HIS A 116 -5.42 7.19 18.87
C HIS A 116 -5.24 7.38 17.37
N GLN A 117 -4.22 6.77 16.79
CA GLN A 117 -4.02 6.67 15.35
C GLN A 117 -4.14 5.22 14.90
N ILE A 118 -4.96 5.00 13.87
CA ILE A 118 -5.07 3.71 13.19
C ILE A 118 -4.43 3.86 11.81
N ILE A 119 -3.59 2.88 11.45
CA ILE A 119 -3.15 2.65 10.08
C ILE A 119 -3.84 1.37 9.62
N LEU A 120 -4.51 1.42 8.47
CA LEU A 120 -5.22 0.29 7.87
C LEU A 120 -4.68 0.09 6.46
N GLN A 121 -4.02 -1.05 6.20
CA GLN A 121 -3.39 -1.37 4.92
C GLN A 121 -3.99 -2.62 4.30
N LYS A 122 -4.37 -2.53 3.01
CA LYS A 122 -4.78 -3.68 2.21
C LYS A 122 -3.59 -4.62 1.97
N ARG A 123 -3.70 -5.87 2.42
CA ARG A 123 -2.66 -6.91 2.27
C ARG A 123 -2.69 -7.57 0.90
N THR A 124 -3.90 -7.74 0.36
CA THR A 124 -4.23 -8.57 -0.79
C THR A 124 -4.28 -7.76 -2.08
N GLU A 125 -4.04 -8.43 -3.20
CA GLU A 125 -4.09 -7.80 -4.52
C GLU A 125 -5.52 -7.58 -5.04
N GLY A 126 -5.67 -6.90 -6.19
CA GLY A 126 -6.95 -6.54 -6.79
C GLY A 126 -7.78 -7.74 -7.23
N SER A 127 -7.14 -8.87 -7.57
CA SER A 127 -7.83 -10.13 -7.91
C SER A 127 -8.70 -10.66 -6.76
N GLN A 128 -8.37 -10.29 -5.50
CA GLN A 128 -9.13 -10.63 -4.29
C GLN A 128 -10.32 -9.71 -4.03
N GLY A 129 -10.49 -8.63 -4.79
CA GLY A 129 -11.66 -7.76 -4.75
C GLY A 129 -11.34 -6.29 -4.56
N ARG A 130 -12.39 -5.48 -4.82
CA ARG A 130 -12.40 -4.02 -4.63
C ARG A 130 -13.16 -3.70 -3.36
N THR A 131 -12.52 -2.93 -2.49
CA THR A 131 -13.12 -2.42 -1.26
C THR A 131 -13.60 -0.99 -1.47
N THR A 132 -14.75 -0.65 -0.91
CA THR A 132 -15.28 0.71 -0.83
C THR A 132 -15.55 1.04 0.63
N PHE A 133 -14.87 2.04 1.16
CA PHE A 133 -15.13 2.61 2.48
C PHE A 133 -16.20 3.69 2.37
N HIS A 134 -17.19 3.65 3.24
CA HIS A 134 -18.32 4.57 3.24
C HIS A 134 -18.19 5.64 4.32
N GLU A 135 -17.96 5.21 5.56
CA GLU A 135 -17.87 6.13 6.69
C GLU A 135 -17.05 5.55 7.85
N PHE A 136 -16.51 6.43 8.66
CA PHE A 136 -15.87 6.11 9.94
C PHE A 136 -16.74 6.62 11.08
N VAL A 137 -16.81 5.84 12.16
CA VAL A 137 -17.62 6.13 13.34
C VAL A 137 -16.77 5.99 14.59
N THR A 138 -16.76 7.01 15.45
CA THR A 138 -16.17 6.96 16.79
C THR A 138 -17.19 7.38 17.85
N ASP A 139 -17.03 6.90 19.07
CA ASP A 139 -17.77 7.40 20.23
C ASP A 139 -17.18 8.70 20.81
N GLY A 140 -16.25 9.30 20.12
CA GLY A 140 -15.58 10.55 20.42
C GLY A 140 -15.57 11.53 19.27
N VAL A 141 -14.41 12.08 18.92
CA VAL A 141 -14.23 13.06 17.84
C VAL A 141 -13.03 12.66 16.96
N PHE A 142 -13.15 12.92 15.67
CA PHE A 142 -12.02 12.80 14.76
C PHE A 142 -11.11 14.02 14.83
N VAL A 143 -9.82 13.79 14.77
CA VAL A 143 -8.78 14.82 14.68
C VAL A 143 -7.97 14.59 13.41
N GLN A 144 -7.20 15.59 12.98
CA GLN A 144 -6.38 15.48 11.78
C GLN A 144 -5.38 14.34 11.93
N ALA A 145 -5.38 13.39 10.99
CA ALA A 145 -4.35 12.37 10.90
C ALA A 145 -3.01 12.96 10.45
N ASP A 146 -1.92 12.26 10.77
CA ASP A 146 -0.60 12.64 10.27
C ASP A 146 -0.61 12.59 8.73
N GLY A 147 -0.08 13.63 8.11
CA GLY A 147 0.08 13.70 6.66
C GLY A 147 1.07 12.64 6.14
N PRO A 148 1.12 12.45 4.82
CA PRO A 148 2.11 11.58 4.21
C PRO A 148 3.53 12.13 4.43
N SER A 149 4.53 11.23 4.35
CA SER A 149 5.95 11.59 4.29
C SER A 149 6.24 12.42 3.04
N GLU A 150 7.28 13.25 3.10
CA GLU A 150 7.80 13.96 1.93
C GLU A 150 8.45 13.02 0.90
N ARG A 151 8.88 11.83 1.32
CA ARG A 151 9.48 10.81 0.47
C ARG A 151 8.42 9.81 0.02
N VAL A 152 8.38 9.52 -1.27
CA VAL A 152 7.42 8.57 -1.86
C VAL A 152 8.12 7.68 -2.87
N ILE A 153 7.93 6.37 -2.79
CA ILE A 153 8.42 5.39 -3.77
C ILE A 153 7.22 4.71 -4.43
N GLU A 154 7.19 4.72 -5.75
CA GLU A 154 6.24 3.91 -6.52
C GLU A 154 6.87 2.57 -6.89
N PHE A 155 6.11 1.47 -6.73
CA PHE A 155 6.53 0.13 -7.12
C PHE A 155 5.54 -0.46 -8.12
N ILE A 156 6.06 -0.93 -9.26
CA ILE A 156 5.28 -1.60 -10.29
C ILE A 156 5.79 -3.03 -10.39
N GLY A 157 4.87 -4.03 -10.25
CA GLY A 157 5.32 -5.40 -10.20
C GLY A 157 4.24 -6.45 -10.45
N ASP A 158 4.63 -7.67 -10.14
CA ASP A 158 3.80 -8.86 -10.23
C ASP A 158 3.57 -9.48 -8.83
N SER A 159 3.38 -10.79 -8.74
CA SER A 159 3.17 -11.53 -7.49
C SER A 159 4.23 -11.30 -6.42
N TYR A 160 5.48 -11.05 -6.81
CA TYR A 160 6.54 -10.70 -5.86
C TYR A 160 6.28 -9.36 -5.17
N THR A 161 5.69 -8.42 -5.88
CA THR A 161 5.36 -7.09 -5.34
C THR A 161 4.02 -7.09 -4.62
N CYS A 162 3.08 -8.00 -4.99
CA CYS A 162 1.84 -8.23 -4.25
C CYS A 162 2.08 -8.83 -2.85
N GLY A 163 3.15 -9.60 -2.67
CA GLY A 163 3.38 -10.35 -1.45
C GLY A 163 2.68 -11.71 -1.43
N TYR A 164 2.60 -12.35 -2.60
CA TYR A 164 1.99 -13.66 -2.83
C TYR A 164 2.59 -14.72 -1.90
N GLY A 165 1.80 -15.20 -0.93
CA GLY A 165 2.20 -16.25 -0.02
C GLY A 165 3.40 -15.93 0.89
N THR A 166 3.67 -14.65 1.18
CA THR A 166 4.82 -14.22 2.02
C THR A 166 4.78 -14.79 3.45
N GLU A 167 3.60 -15.09 3.98
CA GLU A 167 3.43 -15.68 5.31
C GLU A 167 3.28 -17.20 5.28
N ALA A 168 3.25 -17.81 4.10
CA ALA A 168 3.20 -19.25 3.93
C ALA A 168 4.61 -19.89 3.99
N SER A 169 4.67 -21.18 4.26
CA SER A 169 5.88 -21.98 4.05
C SER A 169 6.00 -22.39 2.59
N ASN A 170 7.19 -22.82 2.17
CA ASN A 170 7.46 -23.32 0.81
C ASN A 170 6.72 -24.62 0.45
N LYS A 171 6.06 -25.25 1.42
CA LYS A 171 5.25 -26.47 1.24
C LYS A 171 3.77 -26.19 1.05
N GLU A 172 3.35 -24.97 1.30
CA GLU A 172 1.96 -24.56 1.19
C GLU A 172 1.66 -23.99 -0.20
N ARG A 173 0.40 -24.10 -0.57
CA ARG A 173 -0.16 -23.40 -1.72
C ARG A 173 -0.58 -22.00 -1.31
N PHE A 174 -0.70 -21.13 -2.30
CA PHE A 174 -1.24 -19.80 -2.09
C PHE A 174 -2.62 -19.81 -1.45
N SER A 175 -2.81 -18.92 -0.50
CA SER A 175 -4.12 -18.49 -0.04
C SER A 175 -4.12 -16.98 0.20
N PRO A 176 -5.26 -16.27 0.04
CA PRO A 176 -5.33 -14.83 0.32
C PRO A 176 -4.98 -14.48 1.78
N GLU A 177 -5.15 -15.42 2.70
CA GLU A 177 -4.79 -15.29 4.11
C GLU A 177 -3.29 -15.10 4.31
N THR A 178 -2.48 -15.73 3.46
CA THR A 178 -1.01 -15.71 3.56
C THR A 178 -0.36 -14.66 2.64
N GLU A 179 -1.15 -13.94 1.85
CA GLU A 179 -0.70 -12.79 1.09
C GLU A 179 -0.52 -11.58 2.01
N ASN A 180 0.65 -10.96 1.98
CA ASN A 180 0.91 -9.78 2.81
C ASN A 180 1.88 -8.82 2.14
N GLN A 181 1.32 -7.80 1.48
CA GLN A 181 2.10 -6.80 0.78
C GLN A 181 3.06 -6.02 1.70
N ASN A 182 2.72 -5.83 2.99
CA ASN A 182 3.61 -5.15 3.95
C ASN A 182 4.95 -5.88 4.16
N LEU A 183 5.00 -7.19 3.91
CA LEU A 183 6.19 -8.00 4.07
C LEU A 183 7.03 -8.12 2.78
N THR A 184 6.73 -7.32 1.75
CA THR A 184 7.50 -7.33 0.50
C THR A 184 8.75 -6.47 0.59
N TYR A 185 9.66 -6.69 -0.37
CA TYR A 185 10.85 -5.85 -0.59
C TYR A 185 10.48 -4.37 -0.78
N ALA A 186 9.32 -4.10 -1.38
CA ALA A 186 8.81 -2.76 -1.65
C ALA A 186 8.54 -1.99 -0.35
N CYS A 187 7.73 -2.56 0.53
CA CYS A 187 7.47 -1.95 1.84
C CYS A 187 8.72 -1.90 2.72
N ALA A 188 9.57 -2.93 2.67
CA ALA A 188 10.82 -2.94 3.43
C ALA A 188 11.76 -1.80 2.99
N ALA A 189 11.89 -1.55 1.68
CA ALA A 189 12.67 -0.44 1.15
C ALA A 189 12.05 0.93 1.49
N ALA A 190 10.72 1.08 1.36
CA ALA A 190 10.03 2.31 1.72
C ALA A 190 10.22 2.64 3.20
N ARG A 191 9.97 1.69 4.10
CA ARG A 191 10.19 1.87 5.55
C ARG A 191 11.63 2.24 5.90
N TYR A 192 12.60 1.64 5.22
CA TYR A 192 14.02 1.95 5.44
C TYR A 192 14.34 3.43 5.24
N PHE A 193 13.73 4.07 4.25
CA PHE A 193 13.90 5.50 3.95
C PHE A 193 12.88 6.41 4.65
N GLY A 194 11.96 5.88 5.44
CA GLY A 194 10.83 6.64 5.98
C GLY A 194 9.92 7.19 4.89
N ALA A 195 9.83 6.49 3.77
CA ALA A 195 9.03 6.89 2.61
C ALA A 195 7.65 6.24 2.63
N GLU A 196 6.66 6.93 2.05
CA GLU A 196 5.40 6.31 1.67
C GLU A 196 5.61 5.39 0.45
N HIS A 197 4.76 4.38 0.29
CA HIS A 197 4.79 3.50 -0.88
C HIS A 197 3.48 3.55 -1.65
N ILE A 198 3.59 3.56 -2.98
CA ILE A 198 2.46 3.40 -3.91
C ILE A 198 2.75 2.13 -4.71
N VAL A 199 1.79 1.20 -4.79
CA VAL A 199 2.03 -0.11 -5.40
C VAL A 199 1.00 -0.38 -6.47
N MET A 200 1.47 -0.67 -7.69
CA MET A 200 0.68 -1.23 -8.78
C MET A 200 1.25 -2.61 -9.11
N ALA A 201 0.59 -3.64 -8.62
CA ALA A 201 1.05 -5.00 -8.82
C ALA A 201 -0.13 -5.96 -8.96
N HIS A 202 0.03 -6.96 -9.83
CA HIS A 202 -0.94 -8.01 -10.08
C HIS A 202 -0.24 -9.34 -10.33
N SER A 203 -0.60 -10.37 -9.57
CA SER A 203 -0.01 -11.70 -9.69
C SER A 203 -0.27 -12.31 -11.07
N GLY A 204 0.79 -12.82 -11.70
CA GLY A 204 0.68 -13.43 -13.02
C GLY A 204 0.75 -12.47 -14.20
N MET A 205 0.75 -11.15 -13.99
CA MET A 205 0.91 -10.20 -15.09
C MET A 205 2.36 -9.98 -15.48
N GLY A 206 2.59 -9.78 -16.77
CA GLY A 206 3.88 -9.42 -17.36
C GLY A 206 3.81 -8.12 -18.16
N ILE A 207 4.88 -7.84 -18.86
CA ILE A 207 5.03 -6.66 -19.73
C ILE A 207 4.36 -6.86 -21.09
N ALA A 208 4.42 -8.07 -21.64
CA ALA A 208 3.87 -8.41 -22.94
C ALA A 208 3.01 -9.68 -22.90
N ARG A 209 3.28 -10.55 -21.95
CA ARG A 209 2.65 -11.84 -21.79
C ARG A 209 2.41 -12.14 -20.31
N ASN A 210 1.20 -12.54 -19.98
CA ASN A 210 0.87 -12.97 -18.63
C ASN A 210 1.28 -14.44 -18.40
N TYR A 211 1.34 -14.88 -17.14
CA TYR A 211 1.72 -16.24 -16.74
C TYR A 211 0.93 -17.28 -17.54
N ASN A 212 1.63 -18.23 -18.14
CA ASN A 212 1.07 -19.33 -18.93
C ASN A 212 0.11 -18.91 -20.06
N GLY A 213 0.11 -17.61 -20.43
CA GLY A 213 -0.73 -17.05 -21.48
C GLY A 213 -0.02 -16.86 -22.83
N LYS A 214 -0.69 -16.17 -23.72
CA LYS A 214 -0.13 -15.63 -24.98
C LYS A 214 0.24 -14.15 -24.77
N VAL A 215 0.95 -13.55 -25.71
CA VAL A 215 1.10 -12.09 -25.79
C VAL A 215 -0.30 -11.46 -25.80
N THR A 216 -0.50 -10.47 -24.96
CA THR A 216 -1.80 -9.82 -24.75
C THR A 216 -1.63 -8.32 -24.56
N GLU A 217 -2.69 -7.57 -24.87
CA GLU A 217 -2.76 -6.13 -24.58
C GLU A 217 -3.19 -5.88 -23.11
N ASP A 218 -3.89 -6.82 -22.48
CA ASP A 218 -4.20 -6.77 -21.05
C ASP A 218 -2.99 -7.28 -20.24
N ASN A 219 -2.03 -6.43 -20.03
CA ASN A 219 -0.77 -6.65 -19.32
C ASN A 219 -0.48 -5.48 -18.36
N MET A 220 0.59 -5.53 -17.59
CA MET A 220 0.90 -4.49 -16.61
C MET A 220 1.14 -3.12 -17.23
N THR A 221 1.62 -3.02 -18.47
CA THR A 221 1.75 -1.73 -19.15
C THR A 221 0.38 -1.05 -19.30
N ALA A 222 -0.64 -1.77 -19.77
CA ALA A 222 -1.99 -1.24 -19.87
C ALA A 222 -2.65 -1.02 -18.50
N ARG A 223 -2.44 -1.93 -17.54
CA ARG A 223 -3.00 -1.82 -16.18
C ARG A 223 -2.43 -0.63 -15.40
N TYR A 224 -1.20 -0.26 -15.65
CA TYR A 224 -0.56 0.90 -15.02
C TYR A 224 -1.33 2.21 -15.23
N LEU A 225 -2.03 2.35 -16.34
CA LEU A 225 -2.83 3.54 -16.65
C LEU A 225 -4.15 3.63 -15.87
N ASN A 226 -4.49 2.64 -15.09
CA ASN A 226 -5.80 2.47 -14.49
C ASN A 226 -5.85 2.89 -13.02
N THR A 227 -7.00 3.42 -12.61
CA THR A 227 -7.31 3.72 -11.20
C THR A 227 -7.44 2.43 -10.39
N PHE A 228 -8.03 1.40 -10.99
CA PHE A 228 -8.25 0.08 -10.38
C PHE A 228 -7.49 -1.00 -11.14
N ASP A 229 -7.20 -2.08 -10.47
CA ASP A 229 -6.61 -3.30 -11.04
C ASP A 229 -7.64 -4.09 -11.87
N SER A 230 -8.12 -3.48 -12.94
CA SER A 230 -9.12 -4.03 -13.85
C SER A 230 -8.93 -3.43 -15.23
N ALA A 231 -9.15 -4.24 -16.30
CA ALA A 231 -9.10 -3.77 -17.68
C ALA A 231 -10.18 -2.71 -17.99
N GLU A 232 -11.30 -2.75 -17.27
CA GLU A 232 -12.44 -1.84 -17.44
C GLU A 232 -12.41 -0.66 -16.46
N SER A 233 -11.25 -0.36 -15.88
CA SER A 233 -11.08 0.73 -14.92
C SER A 233 -11.11 2.10 -15.59
N PRO A 234 -11.59 3.16 -14.90
CA PRO A 234 -11.30 4.53 -15.33
C PRO A 234 -9.80 4.79 -15.33
N ALA A 235 -9.37 5.66 -16.24
CA ALA A 235 -7.97 6.07 -16.31
C ALA A 235 -7.53 6.78 -15.02
N TRP A 236 -6.32 6.49 -14.58
CA TRP A 236 -5.68 7.17 -13.46
C TRP A 236 -5.24 8.57 -13.86
N LYS A 237 -5.41 9.51 -12.94
CA LYS A 237 -4.98 10.90 -13.10
C LYS A 237 -4.05 11.31 -11.95
N PRO A 238 -2.73 11.23 -12.14
CA PRO A 238 -1.75 11.54 -11.08
C PRO A 238 -1.92 12.92 -10.45
N SER A 239 -2.40 13.91 -11.22
CA SER A 239 -2.67 15.25 -10.71
C SER A 239 -3.76 15.32 -9.63
N GLU A 240 -4.62 14.31 -9.53
CA GLU A 240 -5.67 14.20 -8.53
C GLU A 240 -5.19 13.47 -7.25
N ALA A 241 -4.02 12.82 -7.30
CA ALA A 241 -3.53 11.95 -6.23
C ALA A 241 -2.88 12.68 -5.04
N GLY A 242 -2.45 13.91 -5.22
CA GLY A 242 -1.75 14.69 -4.18
C GLY A 242 -0.35 14.17 -3.82
N LEU A 243 0.02 12.95 -4.20
CA LEU A 243 1.34 12.35 -3.94
C LEU A 243 2.07 12.10 -5.25
N LYS A 244 3.27 12.69 -5.37
CA LYS A 244 4.18 12.43 -6.48
C LYS A 244 5.33 11.55 -5.97
N PRO A 245 5.61 10.38 -6.57
CA PRO A 245 6.78 9.59 -6.21
C PRO A 245 8.08 10.31 -6.58
N ASP A 246 9.12 10.11 -5.76
CA ASP A 246 10.47 10.57 -6.03
C ASP A 246 11.22 9.62 -6.96
N ILE A 247 10.83 8.35 -6.97
CA ILE A 247 11.37 7.30 -7.81
C ILE A 247 10.32 6.23 -8.08
N THR A 248 10.32 5.65 -9.27
CA THR A 248 9.55 4.45 -9.61
C THR A 248 10.49 3.25 -9.75
N VAL A 249 10.14 2.13 -9.11
CA VAL A 249 10.86 0.86 -9.17
C VAL A 249 10.01 -0.15 -9.91
N ILE A 250 10.50 -0.70 -11.01
CA ILE A 250 9.83 -1.72 -11.82
C ILE A 250 10.46 -3.08 -11.54
N TYR A 251 9.64 -4.06 -11.14
CA TYR A 251 10.02 -5.44 -10.87
C TYR A 251 9.10 -6.40 -11.65
N LEU A 252 9.29 -6.46 -12.97
CA LEU A 252 8.44 -7.18 -13.93
C LEU A 252 9.28 -7.97 -14.93
N GLY A 253 8.69 -9.01 -15.50
CA GLY A 253 9.27 -9.88 -16.51
C GLY A 253 9.16 -11.36 -16.18
N THR A 254 9.02 -11.73 -14.90
CA THR A 254 8.93 -13.14 -14.48
C THR A 254 7.86 -13.90 -15.25
N ASN A 255 6.70 -13.30 -15.45
CA ASN A 255 5.57 -13.96 -16.10
C ASN A 255 5.72 -14.07 -17.62
N ASP A 256 6.42 -13.14 -18.25
CA ASP A 256 6.76 -13.19 -19.67
C ASP A 256 7.63 -14.42 -20.00
N PHE A 257 8.51 -14.81 -19.08
CA PHE A 257 9.49 -15.92 -19.25
C PHE A 257 9.15 -17.18 -18.44
N SER A 258 7.95 -17.27 -17.85
CA SER A 258 7.58 -18.31 -16.90
C SER A 258 7.39 -19.69 -17.52
N THR A 259 6.54 -19.81 -18.53
CA THR A 259 6.14 -21.07 -19.17
C THR A 259 5.88 -20.87 -20.66
N GLY A 260 6.00 -21.95 -21.46
CA GLY A 260 5.68 -21.92 -22.88
C GLY A 260 6.60 -21.03 -23.72
N MET A 261 6.05 -20.49 -24.81
CA MET A 261 6.83 -19.67 -25.74
C MET A 261 6.97 -18.24 -25.21
N GLN A 262 8.21 -17.80 -25.07
CA GLN A 262 8.56 -16.46 -24.65
C GLN A 262 8.12 -15.41 -25.69
N PRO A 263 7.82 -14.17 -25.29
CA PRO A 263 7.50 -13.10 -26.24
C PRO A 263 8.71 -12.80 -27.14
N ALA A 264 8.45 -12.41 -28.36
CA ALA A 264 9.53 -11.91 -29.22
C ALA A 264 10.16 -10.66 -28.57
N GLN A 265 11.50 -10.56 -28.60
CA GLN A 265 12.23 -9.45 -27.98
C GLN A 265 11.67 -8.08 -28.36
N ARG A 266 11.38 -7.87 -29.64
CA ARG A 266 10.83 -6.60 -30.13
C ARG A 266 9.49 -6.22 -29.47
N VAL A 267 8.65 -7.21 -29.12
CA VAL A 267 7.34 -6.98 -28.48
C VAL A 267 7.54 -6.62 -27.03
N PHE A 268 8.35 -7.40 -26.31
CA PHE A 268 8.68 -7.12 -24.90
C PHE A 268 9.33 -5.75 -24.74
N VAL A 269 10.39 -5.47 -25.51
CA VAL A 269 11.15 -4.20 -25.46
C VAL A 269 10.24 -3.02 -25.79
N LYS A 270 9.37 -3.14 -26.81
CA LYS A 270 8.40 -2.09 -27.16
C LYS A 270 7.48 -1.78 -25.99
N ASN A 271 6.88 -2.80 -25.36
CA ASN A 271 5.95 -2.61 -24.26
C ASN A 271 6.66 -2.08 -23.01
N TYR A 272 7.88 -2.54 -22.73
CA TYR A 272 8.66 -2.03 -21.60
C TYR A 272 8.99 -0.53 -21.79
N ILE A 273 9.43 -0.13 -22.98
CA ILE A 273 9.68 1.29 -23.32
C ILE A 273 8.38 2.09 -23.25
N GLN A 274 7.23 1.51 -23.62
CA GLN A 274 5.95 2.18 -23.48
C GLN A 274 5.63 2.47 -22.02
N LEU A 275 5.79 1.50 -21.12
CA LEU A 275 5.63 1.70 -19.67
C LEU A 275 6.54 2.82 -19.15
N LEU A 276 7.82 2.84 -19.56
CA LEU A 276 8.74 3.91 -19.19
C LEU A 276 8.26 5.30 -19.64
N LYS A 277 7.72 5.40 -20.86
CA LYS A 277 7.17 6.65 -21.39
C LYS A 277 5.97 7.13 -20.60
N GLU A 278 5.06 6.23 -20.23
CA GLU A 278 3.87 6.52 -19.44
C GLU A 278 4.21 7.03 -18.05
N ILE A 279 5.22 6.42 -17.41
CA ILE A 279 5.75 6.90 -16.13
C ILE A 279 6.30 8.33 -16.27
N LYS A 280 7.06 8.59 -17.34
CA LYS A 280 7.61 9.93 -17.61
C LYS A 280 6.51 10.95 -17.94
N GLU A 281 5.48 10.55 -18.64
CA GLU A 281 4.31 11.40 -18.91
C GLU A 281 3.58 11.77 -17.62
N PHE A 282 3.46 10.82 -16.68
CA PHE A 282 2.81 11.08 -15.40
C PHE A 282 3.62 11.98 -14.47
N TYR A 283 4.93 11.77 -14.38
CA TYR A 283 5.75 12.38 -13.33
C TYR A 283 6.82 13.36 -13.83
N GLY A 284 7.00 13.47 -15.13
CA GLY A 284 7.96 14.35 -15.76
C GLY A 284 9.17 13.63 -16.34
N GLU A 285 9.82 14.26 -17.34
CA GLU A 285 10.89 13.66 -18.12
C GLU A 285 12.08 13.21 -17.26
N GLU A 286 12.44 13.99 -16.25
CA GLU A 286 13.56 13.71 -15.34
C GLU A 286 13.22 12.73 -14.19
N HIS A 287 11.97 12.28 -14.07
CA HIS A 287 11.58 11.37 -13.01
C HIS A 287 12.41 10.07 -13.04
N PRO A 288 13.10 9.69 -11.94
CA PRO A 288 13.97 8.51 -11.96
C PRO A 288 13.17 7.21 -11.97
N VAL A 289 13.64 6.25 -12.76
CA VAL A 289 13.05 4.90 -12.85
C VAL A 289 14.14 3.85 -12.69
N LEU A 290 13.98 2.93 -11.74
CA LEU A 290 14.86 1.78 -11.54
C LEU A 290 14.20 0.51 -12.10
N CYS A 291 14.78 -0.04 -13.17
CA CYS A 291 14.33 -1.26 -13.82
C CYS A 291 15.10 -2.46 -13.25
N MET A 292 14.41 -3.31 -12.49
CA MET A 292 14.98 -4.50 -11.86
C MET A 292 14.72 -5.74 -12.70
N VAL A 293 15.72 -6.64 -12.78
CA VAL A 293 15.55 -7.99 -13.33
C VAL A 293 15.15 -8.93 -12.21
N PRO A 294 13.93 -9.50 -12.22
CA PRO A 294 13.38 -10.27 -11.10
C PRO A 294 14.13 -11.54 -10.75
N LYS A 295 14.56 -12.28 -11.78
CA LYS A 295 15.25 -13.57 -11.64
C LYS A 295 16.51 -13.59 -12.47
N HIS A 296 17.40 -14.53 -12.13
CA HIS A 296 18.52 -14.84 -13.00
C HIS A 296 18.06 -15.66 -14.21
N ASP A 297 17.54 -14.97 -15.20
CA ASP A 297 17.22 -15.49 -16.52
C ASP A 297 17.94 -14.64 -17.56
N ILE A 298 18.77 -15.25 -18.38
CA ILE A 298 19.64 -14.55 -19.34
C ILE A 298 18.82 -13.78 -20.35
N LEU A 299 17.75 -14.37 -20.90
CA LEU A 299 16.92 -13.70 -21.90
C LEU A 299 16.14 -12.54 -21.31
N MET A 300 15.56 -12.69 -20.11
CA MET A 300 14.89 -11.62 -19.41
C MET A 300 15.85 -10.45 -19.13
N LEU A 301 17.06 -10.74 -18.66
CA LEU A 301 18.11 -9.76 -18.43
C LEU A 301 18.44 -9.01 -19.71
N GLU A 302 18.68 -9.73 -20.82
CA GLU A 302 18.98 -9.13 -22.13
C GLU A 302 17.85 -8.24 -22.64
N TYR A 303 16.57 -8.65 -22.46
CA TYR A 303 15.43 -7.91 -22.95
C TYR A 303 15.19 -6.63 -22.13
N ILE A 304 15.26 -6.71 -20.79
CA ILE A 304 15.13 -5.53 -19.92
C ILE A 304 16.31 -4.57 -20.16
N LYS A 305 17.53 -5.10 -20.18
CA LYS A 305 18.74 -4.30 -20.49
C LYS A 305 18.61 -3.60 -21.84
N LYS A 306 18.12 -4.31 -22.88
CA LYS A 306 17.88 -3.74 -24.20
C LYS A 306 16.85 -2.63 -24.15
N ALA A 307 15.76 -2.77 -23.39
CA ALA A 307 14.76 -1.71 -23.25
C ALA A 307 15.37 -0.47 -22.60
N VAL A 308 16.13 -0.63 -21.52
CA VAL A 308 16.82 0.48 -20.83
C VAL A 308 17.83 1.17 -21.76
N ASP A 309 18.68 0.40 -22.44
CA ASP A 309 19.72 0.96 -23.34
C ASP A 309 19.16 1.70 -24.55
N THR A 310 17.93 1.37 -24.98
CA THR A 310 17.35 1.90 -26.22
C THR A 310 16.15 2.83 -26.02
N CYS A 311 15.68 3.03 -24.76
CA CYS A 311 14.53 3.89 -24.49
C CYS A 311 14.80 5.37 -24.80
N SER A 312 16.06 5.82 -24.76
CA SER A 312 16.47 7.21 -24.93
C SER A 312 15.78 8.19 -23.97
N LEU A 313 15.46 7.72 -22.75
CA LEU A 313 14.84 8.50 -21.68
C LEU A 313 15.86 8.77 -20.58
N PRO A 314 15.96 10.01 -20.05
CA PRO A 314 16.87 10.33 -18.96
C PRO A 314 16.44 9.64 -17.63
N GLY A 315 17.37 9.44 -16.70
CA GLY A 315 17.08 8.92 -15.37
C GLY A 315 16.51 7.51 -15.34
N VAL A 316 16.72 6.69 -16.35
CA VAL A 316 16.36 5.26 -16.38
C VAL A 316 17.56 4.43 -16.00
N HIS A 317 17.45 3.68 -14.91
CA HIS A 317 18.52 2.89 -14.30
C HIS A 317 18.21 1.40 -14.40
N PHE A 318 19.25 0.56 -14.38
CA PHE A 318 19.15 -0.88 -14.50
C PHE A 318 19.77 -1.59 -13.30
N LEU A 319 19.09 -2.59 -12.77
CA LEU A 319 19.57 -3.45 -11.69
C LEU A 319 19.28 -4.91 -11.99
N ALA A 320 20.32 -5.75 -12.08
CA ALA A 320 20.16 -7.19 -12.10
C ALA A 320 20.37 -7.77 -10.70
N LEU A 321 19.42 -8.57 -10.22
CA LEU A 321 19.57 -9.29 -8.97
C LEU A 321 20.57 -10.44 -9.12
N SER A 322 21.33 -10.71 -8.05
CA SER A 322 22.17 -11.90 -7.99
C SER A 322 21.29 -13.16 -8.02
N PRO A 323 21.74 -14.24 -8.71
CA PRO A 323 21.02 -15.51 -8.75
C PRO A 323 20.81 -16.15 -7.36
N SER A 324 21.62 -15.76 -6.38
CA SER A 324 21.56 -16.30 -5.01
C SER A 324 20.75 -15.45 -4.02
N VAL A 325 20.09 -14.38 -4.47
CA VAL A 325 19.40 -13.45 -3.54
C VAL A 325 18.32 -14.16 -2.71
N HIS A 326 17.57 -15.08 -3.31
CA HIS A 326 16.48 -15.80 -2.63
C HIS A 326 16.32 -17.24 -3.13
N ASN A 327 17.43 -17.97 -3.23
CA ASN A 327 17.45 -19.37 -3.71
C ASN A 327 17.33 -20.41 -2.60
N ASN A 328 17.45 -20.00 -1.34
CA ASN A 328 17.41 -20.93 -0.23
C ASN A 328 15.96 -21.32 0.07
N GLU A 329 15.75 -22.57 0.45
CA GLU A 329 14.43 -23.08 0.84
C GLU A 329 13.80 -22.26 1.97
N GLU A 330 14.62 -21.77 2.89
CA GLU A 330 14.22 -20.93 4.02
C GLU A 330 13.70 -19.53 3.61
N ASP A 331 14.02 -19.08 2.39
CA ASP A 331 13.61 -17.79 1.84
C ASP A 331 12.31 -17.87 1.04
N MET A 332 11.74 -19.07 0.92
CA MET A 332 10.59 -19.32 0.05
C MET A 332 9.30 -19.49 0.87
N GLY A 333 8.25 -18.88 0.36
CA GLY A 333 6.86 -19.04 0.76
C GLY A 333 6.07 -19.87 -0.24
N ALA A 334 4.78 -19.61 -0.38
CA ALA A 334 3.89 -20.40 -1.23
C ALA A 334 4.35 -20.44 -2.70
N ASP A 335 4.19 -21.60 -3.32
CA ASP A 335 4.34 -21.82 -4.77
C ASP A 335 5.65 -21.27 -5.37
N GLY A 336 6.74 -21.27 -4.59
CA GLY A 336 8.05 -20.82 -5.05
C GLY A 336 8.22 -19.29 -5.10
N HIS A 337 7.40 -18.54 -4.38
CA HIS A 337 7.56 -17.12 -4.16
C HIS A 337 8.39 -16.84 -2.91
N PRO A 338 9.08 -15.69 -2.80
CA PRO A 338 9.82 -15.38 -1.60
C PRO A 338 8.88 -15.16 -0.41
N ASN A 339 9.27 -15.67 0.76
CA ASN A 339 8.70 -15.27 2.03
C ASN A 339 9.35 -13.95 2.52
N TYR A 340 9.02 -13.52 3.74
CA TYR A 340 9.58 -12.27 4.28
C TYR A 340 11.11 -12.26 4.33
N SER A 341 11.78 -13.38 4.64
CA SER A 341 13.25 -13.48 4.61
C SER A 341 13.79 -13.23 3.20
N GLY A 342 13.20 -13.88 2.19
CA GLY A 342 13.55 -13.68 0.79
C GLY A 342 13.33 -12.22 0.34
N HIS A 343 12.21 -11.63 0.72
CA HIS A 343 11.92 -10.23 0.42
C HIS A 343 12.91 -9.25 1.06
N LYS A 344 13.36 -9.50 2.29
CA LYS A 344 14.40 -8.69 2.91
C LYS A 344 15.71 -8.73 2.13
N LYS A 345 16.10 -9.89 1.60
CA LYS A 345 17.30 -10.02 0.76
C LYS A 345 17.20 -9.22 -0.53
N ILE A 346 16.02 -9.20 -1.17
CA ILE A 346 15.75 -8.33 -2.32
C ILE A 346 15.86 -6.86 -1.89
N ALA A 347 15.27 -6.47 -0.76
CA ALA A 347 15.36 -5.09 -0.25
C ALA A 347 16.80 -4.65 0.01
N TYR A 348 17.65 -5.52 0.60
CA TYR A 348 19.09 -5.22 0.77
C TYR A 348 19.81 -4.93 -0.55
N THR A 349 19.33 -5.45 -1.66
CA THR A 349 19.92 -5.21 -2.97
C THR A 349 19.41 -3.90 -3.59
N VAL A 350 18.12 -3.58 -3.42
CA VAL A 350 17.51 -2.40 -4.06
C VAL A 350 17.77 -1.10 -3.29
N ILE A 351 17.85 -1.15 -1.97
CA ILE A 351 18.05 0.02 -1.11
C ILE A 351 19.29 0.85 -1.50
N PRO A 352 20.51 0.28 -1.69
CA PRO A 352 21.67 1.04 -2.12
C PRO A 352 21.49 1.73 -3.48
N CYS A 353 20.75 1.11 -4.39
CA CYS A 353 20.45 1.69 -5.71
C CYS A 353 19.50 2.89 -5.57
N ILE A 354 18.43 2.76 -4.77
CA ILE A 354 17.53 3.88 -4.47
C ILE A 354 18.32 5.03 -3.84
N SER A 355 19.16 4.76 -2.84
CA SER A 355 20.01 5.78 -2.20
C SER A 355 20.88 6.53 -3.22
N THR A 356 21.53 5.79 -4.12
CA THR A 356 22.40 6.38 -5.15
C THR A 356 21.61 7.27 -6.12
N ILE A 357 20.41 6.85 -6.51
CA ILE A 357 19.59 7.56 -7.50
C ILE A 357 18.94 8.80 -6.89
N THR A 358 18.40 8.68 -5.67
CA THR A 358 17.66 9.77 -5.01
C THR A 358 18.53 10.70 -4.19
N GLY A 359 19.75 10.28 -3.85
CA GLY A 359 20.61 10.97 -2.88
C GLY A 359 20.17 10.77 -1.42
N TRP A 360 19.24 9.88 -1.13
CA TRP A 360 18.80 9.62 0.26
C TRP A 360 19.87 8.85 1.03
N GLU A 361 20.15 9.31 2.25
CA GLU A 361 21.18 8.70 3.07
C GLU A 361 20.82 7.27 3.49
N LEU A 362 21.83 6.40 3.50
CA LEU A 362 21.72 5.05 4.07
C LEU A 362 21.73 5.14 5.60
N SER A 363 20.77 4.51 6.23
CA SER A 363 20.68 4.36 7.68
C SER A 363 21.53 3.18 8.16
N THR A 364 21.97 3.24 9.41
CA THR A 364 22.56 2.08 10.11
C THR A 364 21.50 1.15 10.71
N ASN A 365 20.22 1.50 10.60
CA ASN A 365 19.13 0.68 11.10
C ASN A 365 18.97 -0.59 10.26
N PRO A 366 18.65 -1.73 10.87
CA PRO A 366 18.37 -2.95 10.13
C PRO A 366 17.10 -2.77 9.28
N ILE A 367 17.02 -3.47 8.16
CA ILE A 367 15.80 -3.57 7.36
C ILE A 367 14.77 -4.38 8.16
N GLN A 368 13.66 -3.76 8.45
CA GLN A 368 12.54 -4.33 9.22
C GLN A 368 11.37 -4.63 8.31
#